data_a9db3995d18cf01f259067156cc0424a
#
_entry.id   a9db3995d18cf01f259067156cc0424a
#
_cell.length_a   1.000
_cell.length_b   1.000
_cell.length_c   1.000
_cell.angle_alpha   90.00
_cell.angle_beta   90.00
_cell.angle_gamma   90.00
#
_symmetry.space_group_name_H-M   'P 1'
#
loop_
_entity.id
_entity.type
_entity.pdbx_description
1 polymer ?
#
loop_
_entity_poly.entity_id
_entity_poly.type
_entity_poly.pdbx_seq_one_letter_code
_entity_poly.pdbx_strand_id
1 'polypeptide(L)'
;KELQPSITAVMDTAHVAGIVAEKGGETSHTAILARALEIPAVLSVKDALEKIGNGDTVIVDGEYGEVFVQPIPKTIEIYRKKRKLYEEQVQELKKYINKDTVTQDEKRVCLAANIGNAEDAVKAMESGAECVGLFRTEFLFMNGVSMPTEEEQFEVYKRAAVICKNKVLTIRTLDIGGDKDIPYMGLTKESN
;
A
#
# COMPACT_ATOMS: atom_id res chain seq x y z
N LYS A 1 18.24 0.34 10.05
CA LYS A 1 18.38 -0.48 8.83
C LYS A 1 17.09 -0.40 8.02
N GLU A 2 17.17 -0.66 6.74
CA GLU A 2 15.97 -0.85 5.90
C GLU A 2 15.36 -2.23 6.19
N LEU A 3 14.03 -2.33 6.16
CA LEU A 3 13.33 -3.60 6.37
C LEU A 3 13.54 -4.48 5.13
N GLN A 4 14.18 -5.62 5.30
CA GLN A 4 14.46 -6.53 4.19
C GLN A 4 13.22 -7.36 3.84
N PRO A 5 13.00 -7.70 2.56
CA PRO A 5 11.87 -8.53 2.12
C PRO A 5 11.76 -9.88 2.85
N SER A 6 12.89 -10.48 3.23
CA SER A 6 12.93 -11.71 4.00
C SER A 6 12.34 -11.58 5.41
N ILE A 7 12.42 -10.41 6.03
CA ILE A 7 11.84 -10.16 7.35
C ILE A 7 10.33 -9.99 7.22
N THR A 8 9.88 -9.31 6.17
CA THR A 8 8.44 -9.07 5.94
C THR A 8 7.67 -10.35 5.62
N ALA A 9 8.32 -11.32 4.98
CA ALA A 9 7.72 -12.61 4.64
C ALA A 9 7.41 -13.50 5.87
N VAL A 10 8.13 -13.29 6.98
CA VAL A 10 7.95 -14.05 8.24
C VAL A 10 7.27 -13.24 9.34
N MET A 11 6.94 -11.99 9.07
CA MET A 11 6.36 -11.08 10.05
C MET A 11 4.87 -11.38 10.25
N ASP A 12 4.47 -11.62 11.48
CA ASP A 12 3.05 -11.70 11.84
C ASP A 12 2.45 -10.28 11.86
N THR A 13 1.88 -9.90 10.74
CA THR A 13 1.34 -8.56 10.51
C THR A 13 0.19 -8.20 11.45
N ALA A 14 -0.49 -9.19 12.03
CA ALA A 14 -1.58 -8.95 12.99
C ALA A 14 -1.08 -8.31 14.30
N HIS A 15 0.21 -8.44 14.60
CA HIS A 15 0.83 -7.89 15.82
C HIS A 15 1.71 -6.67 15.56
N VAL A 16 1.78 -6.18 14.31
CA VAL A 16 2.58 -4.99 13.97
C VAL A 16 1.72 -3.74 14.05
N ALA A 17 1.95 -2.92 15.06
CA ALA A 17 1.21 -1.67 15.29
C ALA A 17 1.83 -0.44 14.60
N GLY A 18 3.08 -0.52 14.18
CA GLY A 18 3.79 0.57 13.50
C GLY A 18 5.18 0.15 13.03
N ILE A 19 5.73 0.89 12.10
CA ILE A 19 7.08 0.66 11.55
C ILE A 19 7.93 1.91 11.70
N VAL A 20 9.13 1.75 12.27
CA VAL A 20 10.16 2.81 12.32
C VAL A 20 11.43 2.27 11.65
N ALA A 21 11.95 2.99 10.67
CA ALA A 21 13.17 2.58 9.96
C ALA A 21 14.16 3.74 9.82
N GLU A 22 15.48 3.43 9.94
CA GLU A 22 16.54 4.42 9.78
C GLU A 22 16.80 4.82 8.33
N LYS A 23 16.41 3.96 7.40
CA LYS A 23 16.58 4.17 5.96
C LYS A 23 15.29 3.88 5.21
N GLY A 24 15.17 4.45 4.04
CA GLY A 24 14.05 4.30 3.15
C GLY A 24 13.36 5.63 2.85
N GLY A 25 12.85 5.76 1.66
CA GLY A 25 12.02 6.89 1.20
C GLY A 25 10.60 6.44 0.92
N GLU A 26 9.79 7.33 0.38
CA GLU A 26 8.37 7.08 0.06
C GLU A 26 8.16 5.94 -0.94
N THR A 27 9.14 5.65 -1.77
CA THR A 27 9.12 4.57 -2.78
C THR A 27 9.86 3.30 -2.33
N SER A 28 10.38 3.28 -1.09
CA SER A 28 11.08 2.10 -0.57
C SER A 28 10.12 0.93 -0.36
N HIS A 29 10.67 -0.29 -0.39
CA HIS A 29 9.91 -1.51 -0.12
C HIS A 29 9.15 -1.44 1.22
N THR A 30 9.78 -0.87 2.25
CA THR A 30 9.16 -0.66 3.58
C THR A 30 7.94 0.26 3.50
N ALA A 31 8.01 1.35 2.74
CA ALA A 31 6.89 2.28 2.57
C ALA A 31 5.72 1.64 1.81
N ILE A 32 6.03 0.90 0.75
CA ILE A 32 5.03 0.17 -0.05
C ILE A 32 4.31 -0.87 0.83
N LEU A 33 5.07 -1.64 1.61
CA LEU A 33 4.52 -2.63 2.52
C LEU A 33 3.64 -2.00 3.60
N ALA A 34 4.12 -0.94 4.26
CA ALA A 34 3.36 -0.25 5.30
C ALA A 34 2.00 0.25 4.79
N ARG A 35 1.99 0.83 3.58
CA ARG A 35 0.74 1.24 2.90
C ARG A 35 -0.17 0.06 2.60
N ALA A 36 0.39 -1.05 2.09
CA ALA A 36 -0.38 -2.25 1.76
C ALA A 36 -1.02 -2.90 3.00
N LEU A 37 -0.37 -2.77 4.16
CA LEU A 37 -0.84 -3.29 5.44
C LEU A 37 -1.64 -2.25 6.25
N GLU A 38 -1.77 -1.01 5.76
CA GLU A 38 -2.41 0.11 6.47
C GLU A 38 -1.78 0.38 7.86
N ILE A 39 -0.47 0.17 7.98
CA ILE A 39 0.30 0.35 9.21
C ILE A 39 1.02 1.70 9.18
N PRO A 40 0.95 2.53 10.24
CA PRO A 40 1.70 3.77 10.31
C PRO A 40 3.21 3.50 10.24
N ALA A 41 3.91 4.24 9.38
CA ALA A 41 5.36 4.09 9.21
C ALA A 41 6.06 5.44 9.17
N VAL A 42 7.19 5.53 9.88
CA VAL A 42 8.10 6.68 9.82
C VAL A 42 9.47 6.17 9.39
N LEU A 43 9.95 6.67 8.27
CA LEU A 43 11.20 6.26 7.65
C LEU A 43 12.27 7.36 7.80
N SER A 44 13.53 7.00 7.57
CA SER A 44 14.69 7.91 7.70
C SER A 44 14.85 8.51 9.10
N VAL A 45 14.45 7.76 10.13
CA VAL A 45 14.60 8.17 11.54
C VAL A 45 16.02 7.89 11.98
N LYS A 46 16.82 8.93 12.15
CA LYS A 46 18.23 8.81 12.55
C LYS A 46 18.35 8.16 13.93
N ASP A 47 19.27 7.19 14.04
CA ASP A 47 19.63 6.49 15.28
C ASP A 47 18.44 5.79 15.97
N ALA A 48 17.43 5.37 15.21
CA ALA A 48 16.21 4.75 15.76
C ALA A 48 16.52 3.44 16.50
N LEU A 49 17.46 2.62 15.97
CA LEU A 49 17.85 1.35 16.58
C LEU A 49 18.65 1.51 17.88
N GLU A 50 19.28 2.67 18.08
CA GLU A 50 19.99 2.98 19.32
C GLU A 50 19.05 3.57 20.38
N LYS A 51 18.02 4.30 19.93
CA LYS A 51 17.09 5.03 20.80
C LYS A 51 15.87 4.22 21.22
N ILE A 52 15.51 3.18 20.48
CA ILE A 52 14.34 2.35 20.74
C ILE A 52 14.80 0.96 21.18
N GLY A 53 14.56 0.63 22.44
CA GLY A 53 14.88 -0.66 23.03
C GLY A 53 13.67 -1.60 23.10
N ASN A 54 13.96 -2.87 23.32
CA ASN A 54 12.92 -3.84 23.60
C ASN A 54 12.17 -3.51 24.90
N GLY A 55 10.85 -3.49 24.82
CA GLY A 55 9.98 -3.15 25.95
C GLY A 55 9.65 -1.68 26.06
N ASP A 56 10.22 -0.81 25.22
CA ASP A 56 9.87 0.61 25.22
C ASP A 56 8.46 0.82 24.68
N THR A 57 7.76 1.76 25.29
CA THR A 57 6.52 2.30 24.73
C THR A 57 6.87 3.33 23.66
N VAL A 58 6.36 3.10 22.44
CA VAL A 58 6.61 4.00 21.30
C VAL A 58 5.30 4.46 20.68
N ILE A 59 5.21 5.73 20.31
CA ILE A 59 4.15 6.27 19.48
C ILE A 59 4.73 6.52 18.09
N VAL A 60 4.06 6.02 17.07
CA VAL A 60 4.42 6.21 15.66
C VAL A 60 3.29 6.97 14.98
N ASP A 61 3.55 8.21 14.57
CA ASP A 61 2.63 9.05 13.83
C ASP A 61 3.07 9.14 12.36
N GLY A 62 2.45 8.33 11.50
CA GLY A 62 2.75 8.30 10.09
C GLY A 62 2.21 9.49 9.30
N GLU A 63 1.27 10.26 9.87
CA GLU A 63 0.70 11.46 9.25
C GLU A 63 1.66 12.64 9.35
N TYR A 64 2.26 12.84 10.55
CA TYR A 64 3.20 13.95 10.79
C TYR A 64 4.67 13.52 10.73
N GLY A 65 4.94 12.22 10.54
CA GLY A 65 6.32 11.70 10.51
C GLY A 65 7.02 11.76 11.87
N GLU A 66 6.28 11.64 12.96
CA GLU A 66 6.79 11.78 14.33
C GLU A 66 6.89 10.42 15.05
N VAL A 67 7.96 10.27 15.83
CA VAL A 67 8.18 9.08 16.68
C VAL A 67 8.52 9.55 18.09
N PHE A 68 7.74 9.10 19.05
CA PHE A 68 7.98 9.39 20.49
C PHE A 68 8.40 8.11 21.19
N VAL A 69 9.58 8.10 21.78
CA VAL A 69 10.10 6.99 22.57
C VAL A 69 9.89 7.30 24.04
N GLN A 70 9.34 6.35 24.80
CA GLN A 70 8.98 6.50 26.22
C GLN A 70 8.21 7.79 26.50
N PRO A 71 7.08 8.04 25.78
CA PRO A 71 6.32 9.27 25.89
C PRO A 71 5.75 9.44 27.30
N ILE A 72 5.67 10.68 27.75
CA ILE A 72 5.03 11.00 29.04
C ILE A 72 3.52 10.66 28.99
N PRO A 73 2.88 10.39 30.14
CA PRO A 73 1.46 9.98 30.19
C PRO A 73 0.52 10.94 29.47
N LYS A 74 0.78 12.24 29.54
CA LYS A 74 -0.02 13.26 28.83
C LYS A 74 0.04 13.09 27.32
N THR A 75 1.22 12.80 26.74
CA THR A 75 1.39 12.55 25.32
C THR A 75 0.65 11.28 24.89
N ILE A 76 0.75 10.21 25.69
CA ILE A 76 0.01 8.96 25.44
C ILE A 76 -1.51 9.22 25.39
N GLU A 77 -2.03 10.00 26.31
CA GLU A 77 -3.47 10.33 26.34
C GLU A 77 -3.91 11.10 25.09
N ILE A 78 -3.11 12.08 24.66
CA ILE A 78 -3.38 12.86 23.44
C ILE A 78 -3.45 11.93 22.21
N TYR A 79 -2.46 11.05 22.04
CA TYR A 79 -2.41 10.16 20.90
C TYR A 79 -3.46 9.02 20.93
N ARG A 80 -3.86 8.58 22.13
CA ARG A 80 -5.02 7.68 22.28
C ARG A 80 -6.32 8.34 21.81
N LYS A 81 -6.54 9.61 22.14
CA LYS A 81 -7.70 10.38 21.66
C LYS A 81 -7.63 10.57 20.14
N LYS A 82 -6.46 10.91 19.59
CA LYS A 82 -6.23 11.07 18.14
C LYS A 82 -6.53 9.77 17.40
N ARG A 83 -6.02 8.64 17.88
CA ARG A 83 -6.28 7.32 17.32
C ARG A 83 -7.76 6.97 17.33
N LYS A 84 -8.46 7.21 18.45
CA LYS A 84 -9.88 6.96 18.56
C LYS A 84 -10.69 7.78 17.55
N LEU A 85 -10.38 9.07 17.40
CA LEU A 85 -11.03 9.93 16.41
C LEU A 85 -10.78 9.43 14.98
N TYR A 86 -9.57 8.99 14.66
CA TYR A 86 -9.24 8.40 13.38
C TYR A 86 -10.05 7.12 13.12
N GLU A 87 -10.11 6.22 14.10
CA GLU A 87 -10.90 4.98 14.01
C GLU A 87 -12.39 5.28 13.81
N GLU A 88 -12.94 6.27 14.51
CA GLU A 88 -14.31 6.73 14.33
C GLU A 88 -14.56 7.30 12.92
N GLN A 89 -13.63 8.10 12.39
CA GLN A 89 -13.70 8.62 11.01
C GLN A 89 -13.68 7.49 9.98
N VAL A 90 -12.79 6.51 10.14
CA VAL A 90 -12.72 5.34 9.24
C VAL A 90 -14.04 4.56 9.27
N GLN A 91 -14.64 4.35 10.45
CA GLN A 91 -15.94 3.68 10.56
C GLN A 91 -17.07 4.50 9.91
N GLU A 92 -17.04 5.81 10.04
CA GLU A 92 -18.00 6.69 9.38
C GLU A 92 -17.90 6.60 7.86
N LEU A 93 -16.66 6.61 7.32
CA LEU A 93 -16.42 6.47 5.89
C LEU A 93 -16.90 5.12 5.33
N LYS A 94 -16.83 4.04 6.11
CA LYS A 94 -17.34 2.72 5.70
C LYS A 94 -18.84 2.73 5.37
N LYS A 95 -19.63 3.64 5.92
CA LYS A 95 -21.05 3.80 5.60
C LYS A 95 -21.31 4.25 4.16
N TYR A 96 -20.28 4.73 3.48
CA TYR A 96 -20.38 5.22 2.10
C TYR A 96 -19.99 4.18 1.05
N ILE A 97 -19.36 3.05 1.45
CA ILE A 97 -18.85 2.01 0.54
C ILE A 97 -19.88 1.53 -0.48
N ASN A 98 -21.16 1.41 -0.06
CA ASN A 98 -22.24 0.91 -0.91
C ASN A 98 -23.15 2.02 -1.45
N LYS A 99 -22.76 3.29 -1.33
CA LYS A 99 -23.55 4.41 -1.84
C LYS A 99 -23.09 4.77 -3.24
N ASP A 100 -24.04 5.18 -4.08
CA ASP A 100 -23.71 5.72 -5.39
C ASP A 100 -22.83 6.98 -5.24
N THR A 101 -21.77 7.04 -6.02
CA THR A 101 -20.90 8.23 -6.05
C THR A 101 -21.52 9.27 -6.95
N VAL A 102 -22.00 10.36 -6.33
CA VAL A 102 -22.62 11.48 -7.03
C VAL A 102 -21.96 12.80 -6.63
N THR A 103 -21.85 13.71 -7.58
CA THR A 103 -21.40 15.09 -7.33
C THR A 103 -22.50 15.92 -6.68
N GLN A 104 -22.18 17.14 -6.22
CA GLN A 104 -23.16 18.04 -5.62
C GLN A 104 -24.26 18.48 -6.61
N ASP A 105 -23.98 18.46 -7.91
CA ASP A 105 -24.93 18.69 -9.00
C ASP A 105 -25.62 17.41 -9.51
N GLU A 106 -25.66 16.37 -8.65
CA GLU A 106 -26.34 15.09 -8.85
C GLU A 106 -25.84 14.25 -10.04
N LYS A 107 -24.65 14.52 -10.56
CA LYS A 107 -24.05 13.70 -11.61
C LYS A 107 -23.38 12.47 -11.00
N ARG A 108 -23.73 11.31 -11.52
CA ARG A 108 -23.07 10.07 -11.13
C ARG A 108 -21.65 10.00 -11.70
N VAL A 109 -20.71 9.62 -10.86
CA VAL A 109 -19.30 9.39 -11.21
C VAL A 109 -18.95 7.95 -10.87
N CYS A 110 -18.28 7.25 -11.78
CA CYS A 110 -17.79 5.89 -11.52
C CYS A 110 -16.50 5.95 -10.68
N LEU A 111 -16.52 5.28 -9.53
CA LEU A 111 -15.35 5.15 -8.66
C LEU A 111 -14.50 3.97 -9.14
N ALA A 112 -13.38 4.28 -9.81
CA ALA A 112 -12.50 3.31 -10.42
C ALA A 112 -11.20 3.14 -9.60
N ALA A 113 -10.82 1.89 -9.31
CA ALA A 113 -9.57 1.58 -8.63
C ALA A 113 -8.41 1.41 -9.61
N ASN A 114 -7.20 1.74 -9.15
CA ASN A 114 -5.94 1.33 -9.78
C ASN A 114 -5.35 0.17 -8.98
N ILE A 115 -4.98 -0.91 -9.66
CA ILE A 115 -4.41 -2.11 -9.04
C ILE A 115 -3.09 -2.51 -9.70
N GLY A 116 -2.22 -3.19 -8.93
CA GLY A 116 -0.96 -3.77 -9.42
C GLY A 116 -0.94 -5.31 -9.41
N ASN A 117 -1.89 -5.92 -8.70
CA ASN A 117 -2.02 -7.37 -8.56
C ASN A 117 -3.47 -7.78 -8.26
N ALA A 118 -3.73 -9.08 -8.16
CA ALA A 118 -5.08 -9.59 -7.88
C ALA A 118 -5.52 -9.33 -6.42
N GLU A 119 -4.59 -9.28 -5.49
CA GLU A 119 -4.85 -8.98 -4.07
C GLU A 119 -5.36 -7.54 -3.89
N ASP A 120 -4.81 -6.59 -4.65
CA ASP A 120 -5.29 -5.21 -4.69
C ASP A 120 -6.73 -5.13 -5.20
N ALA A 121 -7.11 -6.01 -6.15
CA ALA A 121 -8.49 -6.08 -6.62
C ALA A 121 -9.46 -6.45 -5.50
N VAL A 122 -9.10 -7.39 -4.61
CA VAL A 122 -9.93 -7.75 -3.44
C VAL A 122 -10.16 -6.51 -2.56
N LYS A 123 -9.08 -5.83 -2.17
CA LYS A 123 -9.15 -4.62 -1.33
C LYS A 123 -9.96 -3.50 -1.99
N ALA A 124 -9.77 -3.30 -3.30
CA ALA A 124 -10.51 -2.31 -4.06
C ALA A 124 -12.02 -2.59 -4.03
N MET A 125 -12.42 -3.84 -4.25
CA MET A 125 -13.85 -4.22 -4.22
C MET A 125 -14.44 -4.09 -2.81
N GLU A 126 -13.71 -4.49 -1.78
CA GLU A 126 -14.11 -4.32 -0.37
C GLU A 126 -14.24 -2.85 0.03
N SER A 127 -13.41 -1.98 -0.55
CA SER A 127 -13.44 -0.53 -0.33
C SER A 127 -14.50 0.21 -1.16
N GLY A 128 -15.31 -0.51 -1.94
CA GLY A 128 -16.44 0.05 -2.68
C GLY A 128 -16.11 0.53 -4.10
N ALA A 129 -14.98 0.09 -4.69
CA ALA A 129 -14.71 0.39 -6.09
C ALA A 129 -15.77 -0.20 -7.01
N GLU A 130 -16.27 0.62 -7.93
CA GLU A 130 -17.28 0.21 -8.90
C GLU A 130 -16.68 -0.54 -10.09
N CYS A 131 -15.40 -0.30 -10.38
CA CYS A 131 -14.64 -0.96 -11.43
C CYS A 131 -13.14 -0.87 -11.18
N VAL A 132 -12.35 -1.60 -11.98
CA VAL A 132 -10.91 -1.40 -12.09
C VAL A 132 -10.63 -0.56 -13.34
N GLY A 133 -10.26 0.69 -13.12
CA GLY A 133 -9.92 1.63 -14.18
C GLY A 133 -8.53 1.40 -14.78
N LEU A 134 -7.63 0.82 -13.99
CA LEU A 134 -6.27 0.50 -14.44
C LEU A 134 -5.68 -0.67 -13.66
N PHE A 135 -5.40 -1.76 -14.36
CA PHE A 135 -4.49 -2.81 -13.87
C PHE A 135 -3.10 -2.57 -14.45
N ARG A 136 -2.15 -2.25 -13.61
CA ARG A 136 -0.75 -2.01 -13.96
C ARG A 136 -0.01 -3.32 -14.09
N THR A 137 0.12 -3.83 -15.31
CA THR A 137 0.73 -5.14 -15.56
C THR A 137 2.23 -5.16 -15.37
N GLU A 138 2.90 -4.01 -15.40
CA GLU A 138 4.35 -3.89 -15.21
C GLU A 138 4.85 -4.51 -13.90
N PHE A 139 4.06 -4.50 -12.82
CA PHE A 139 4.43 -5.15 -11.56
C PHE A 139 4.59 -6.67 -11.69
N LEU A 140 3.83 -7.32 -12.58
CA LEU A 140 3.99 -8.74 -12.89
C LEU A 140 5.37 -9.03 -13.49
N PHE A 141 5.87 -8.12 -14.31
CA PHE A 141 7.18 -8.24 -14.95
C PHE A 141 8.31 -7.82 -14.02
N MET A 142 8.14 -6.75 -13.23
CA MET A 142 9.16 -6.25 -12.31
C MET A 142 9.47 -7.19 -11.15
N ASN A 143 8.49 -7.96 -10.70
CA ASN A 143 8.64 -8.87 -9.56
C ASN A 143 9.26 -10.22 -9.95
N GLY A 144 9.37 -10.52 -11.26
CA GLY A 144 9.96 -11.75 -11.79
C GLY A 144 11.47 -11.64 -11.99
N VAL A 145 12.14 -12.79 -12.06
CA VAL A 145 13.55 -12.91 -12.45
C VAL A 145 13.71 -13.18 -13.96
N SER A 146 12.61 -13.44 -14.64
CA SER A 146 12.49 -13.69 -16.08
C SER A 146 11.15 -13.19 -16.61
N MET A 147 11.03 -13.14 -17.93
CA MET A 147 9.79 -12.80 -18.61
C MET A 147 8.67 -13.76 -18.17
N PRO A 148 7.52 -13.28 -17.68
CA PRO A 148 6.40 -14.14 -17.36
C PRO A 148 5.85 -14.77 -18.63
N THR A 149 5.57 -16.07 -18.56
CA THR A 149 4.95 -16.82 -19.66
C THR A 149 3.52 -16.35 -19.90
N GLU A 150 2.96 -16.71 -21.05
CA GLU A 150 1.56 -16.42 -21.36
C GLU A 150 0.60 -17.03 -20.32
N GLU A 151 0.88 -18.26 -19.88
CA GLU A 151 0.07 -18.93 -18.86
C GLU A 151 0.12 -18.22 -17.49
N GLU A 152 1.31 -17.78 -17.07
CA GLU A 152 1.46 -17.01 -15.84
C GLU A 152 0.69 -15.68 -15.89
N GLN A 153 0.77 -14.97 -17.02
CA GLN A 153 0.01 -13.74 -17.24
C GLN A 153 -1.51 -14.02 -17.24
N PHE A 154 -1.92 -15.07 -17.94
CA PHE A 154 -3.33 -15.48 -18.04
C PHE A 154 -3.91 -15.76 -16.65
N GLU A 155 -3.23 -16.56 -15.81
CA GLU A 155 -3.74 -16.89 -14.48
C GLU A 155 -3.87 -15.65 -13.57
N VAL A 156 -2.94 -14.69 -13.68
CA VAL A 156 -3.04 -13.43 -12.94
C VAL A 156 -4.24 -12.61 -13.38
N TYR A 157 -4.43 -12.45 -14.69
CA TYR A 157 -5.56 -11.66 -15.24
C TYR A 157 -6.90 -12.34 -14.98
N LYS A 158 -6.98 -13.64 -15.13
CA LYS A 158 -8.15 -14.45 -14.82
C LYS A 158 -8.55 -14.33 -13.35
N ARG A 159 -7.57 -14.41 -12.44
CA ARG A 159 -7.81 -14.22 -11.00
C ARG A 159 -8.38 -12.84 -10.69
N ALA A 160 -7.81 -11.79 -11.27
CA ALA A 160 -8.33 -10.43 -11.12
C ALA A 160 -9.75 -10.30 -11.71
N ALA A 161 -10.00 -10.89 -12.86
CA ALA A 161 -11.33 -10.87 -13.50
C ALA A 161 -12.39 -11.60 -12.66
N VAL A 162 -12.04 -12.74 -12.06
CA VAL A 162 -12.93 -13.48 -11.15
C VAL A 162 -13.28 -12.65 -9.91
N ILE A 163 -12.31 -11.92 -9.34
CA ILE A 163 -12.53 -11.04 -8.18
C ILE A 163 -13.44 -9.87 -8.57
N CYS A 164 -13.21 -9.26 -9.72
CA CYS A 164 -14.03 -8.14 -10.22
C CYS A 164 -15.45 -8.59 -10.62
N LYS A 165 -15.69 -9.88 -10.79
CA LYS A 165 -16.98 -10.46 -11.21
C LYS A 165 -17.48 -9.80 -12.51
N ASN A 166 -18.64 -9.15 -12.44
CA ASN A 166 -19.28 -8.49 -13.60
C ASN A 166 -18.91 -7.01 -13.74
N LYS A 167 -17.93 -6.52 -12.96
CA LYS A 167 -17.46 -5.15 -13.06
C LYS A 167 -16.40 -5.00 -14.15
N VAL A 168 -16.28 -3.81 -14.70
CA VAL A 168 -15.27 -3.52 -15.71
C VAL A 168 -13.86 -3.67 -15.09
N LEU A 169 -13.00 -4.39 -15.81
CA LEU A 169 -11.58 -4.52 -15.51
C LEU A 169 -10.78 -4.04 -16.72
N THR A 170 -10.12 -2.89 -16.58
CA THR A 170 -9.24 -2.36 -17.63
C THR A 170 -7.82 -2.82 -17.36
N ILE A 171 -7.30 -3.68 -18.23
CA ILE A 171 -5.91 -4.16 -18.17
C ILE A 171 -5.07 -3.33 -19.12
N ARG A 172 -4.05 -2.63 -18.58
CA ARG A 172 -3.06 -1.94 -19.41
C ARG A 172 -2.03 -2.96 -19.90
N THR A 173 -1.79 -3.00 -21.19
CA THR A 173 -0.66 -3.76 -21.74
C THR A 173 0.65 -3.21 -21.20
N LEU A 174 1.72 -3.99 -21.32
CA LEU A 174 3.03 -3.68 -20.75
C LEU A 174 3.48 -2.24 -21.08
N ASP A 175 3.72 -1.46 -20.03
CA ASP A 175 4.19 -0.08 -20.10
C ASP A 175 5.51 0.02 -19.31
N ILE A 176 6.61 -0.21 -20.03
CA ILE A 176 7.98 -0.22 -19.51
C ILE A 176 8.81 0.78 -20.33
N GLY A 177 9.60 1.58 -19.62
CA GLY A 177 10.48 2.58 -20.19
C GLY A 177 10.80 3.69 -19.17
N GLY A 178 11.75 4.54 -19.48
CA GLY A 178 12.12 5.68 -18.64
C GLY A 178 12.70 5.29 -17.28
N ASP A 179 11.90 5.36 -16.25
CA ASP A 179 12.27 5.13 -14.85
C ASP A 179 12.16 3.67 -14.37
N LYS A 180 11.55 2.81 -15.20
CA LYS A 180 11.31 1.39 -14.87
C LYS A 180 12.34 0.51 -15.54
N ASP A 181 13.32 0.04 -14.75
CA ASP A 181 14.35 -0.88 -15.22
C ASP A 181 13.97 -2.32 -14.89
N ILE A 182 13.92 -3.17 -15.93
CA ILE A 182 13.75 -4.62 -15.80
C ILE A 182 15.00 -5.29 -16.36
N PRO A 183 15.95 -5.69 -15.49
CA PRO A 183 17.28 -6.10 -15.89
C PRO A 183 17.31 -7.23 -16.94
N TYR A 184 16.39 -8.20 -16.84
CA TYR A 184 16.36 -9.34 -17.76
C TYR A 184 15.80 -9.01 -19.16
N MET A 185 15.18 -7.85 -19.35
CA MET A 185 14.66 -7.42 -20.66
C MET A 185 15.73 -6.73 -21.52
N GLY A 186 16.85 -6.32 -20.92
CA GLY A 186 17.94 -5.67 -21.64
C GLY A 186 17.55 -4.39 -22.38
N LEU A 187 16.55 -3.68 -21.88
CA LEU A 187 16.08 -2.43 -22.49
C LEU A 187 17.15 -1.35 -22.32
N THR A 188 17.46 -0.64 -23.40
CA THR A 188 18.31 0.55 -23.32
C THR A 188 17.55 1.68 -22.61
N LYS A 189 18.21 2.33 -21.64
CA LYS A 189 17.65 3.52 -21.01
C LYS A 189 17.39 4.58 -22.06
N GLU A 190 16.13 4.94 -22.24
CA GLU A 190 15.75 6.08 -23.03
C GLU A 190 16.11 7.35 -22.24
N SER A 191 16.84 8.27 -22.85
CA SER A 191 17.03 9.62 -22.31
C SER A 191 15.78 10.43 -22.58
N ASN A 192 15.07 10.82 -21.53
CA ASN A 192 14.05 11.86 -21.61
C ASN A 192 14.70 13.20 -21.91
#